data_01ddbc72da6d5cd636c29d8f18377859
#
_entry.id   01ddbc72da6d5cd636c29d8f18377859
#
_cell.length_a   1.000
_cell.length_b   1.000
_cell.length_c   1.000
_cell.angle_alpha   90.00
_cell.angle_beta   90.00
_cell.angle_gamma   90.00
#
_symmetry.space_group_name_H-M   'P 1'
#
loop_
_entity.id
_entity.type
_entity.pdbx_description
1 polymer ?
#
loop_
_entity_poly.entity_id
_entity_poly.type
_entity_poly.pdbx_seq_one_letter_code
_entity_poly.pdbx_strand_id
1 'polypeptide(L)'
;RSQSEISMDLQQKMTRFNDARIFAIQEQTIAVGSASKTTLPVQFVLENQDLEKMKQVLPAFLEACRQDKTFSNVDANLKFNKPELQITVDRMKIRDLGLSTNDVISALQAAFSGGRLAYFIMNGYQYYVIAQVERKDRDDPADISKIYVRNKTGDKIPLASVLHIEQNSGPGTLYHFNRYKAVTINASLAEGKTIGDGIVAMRRIGNRLLDASFQTALSGASRDYAESSSNIVFAFVLALLL
;
A
#
# COMPACT_ATOMS: atom_id res chain seq x y z
N ARG A 1 25.47 13.65 -25.89
CA ARG A 1 24.16 13.07 -25.54
C ARG A 1 23.60 13.80 -24.34
N SER A 2 22.37 14.22 -24.41
CA SER A 2 21.68 14.84 -23.27
C SER A 2 21.29 13.77 -22.23
N GLN A 3 21.04 14.19 -21.00
CA GLN A 3 20.58 13.29 -19.94
C GLN A 3 19.27 12.58 -20.32
N SER A 4 18.39 13.26 -21.03
CA SER A 4 17.13 12.70 -21.54
C SER A 4 17.35 11.60 -22.59
N GLU A 5 18.28 11.81 -23.54
CA GLU A 5 18.62 10.79 -24.56
C GLU A 5 19.19 9.52 -23.91
N ILE A 6 20.04 9.68 -22.89
CA ILE A 6 20.62 8.55 -22.16
C ILE A 6 19.53 7.81 -21.38
N SER A 7 18.63 8.54 -20.75
CA SER A 7 17.51 7.95 -19.99
C SER A 7 16.57 7.16 -20.90
N MET A 8 16.24 7.68 -22.07
CA MET A 8 15.40 6.97 -23.06
C MET A 8 16.07 5.71 -23.59
N ASP A 9 17.38 5.75 -23.94
CA ASP A 9 18.14 4.60 -24.41
C ASP A 9 18.20 3.50 -23.31
N LEU A 10 18.43 3.89 -22.07
CA LEU A 10 18.40 2.97 -20.91
C LEU A 10 17.00 2.38 -20.72
N GLN A 11 15.96 3.19 -20.76
CA GLN A 11 14.57 2.72 -20.60
C GLN A 11 14.23 1.67 -21.66
N GLN A 12 14.63 1.91 -22.93
CA GLN A 12 14.39 0.97 -24.02
C GLN A 12 15.17 -0.35 -23.83
N LYS A 13 16.39 -0.28 -23.31
CA LYS A 13 17.19 -1.49 -23.02
C LYS A 13 16.65 -2.29 -21.83
N MET A 14 16.03 -1.60 -20.87
CA MET A 14 15.44 -2.21 -19.67
C MET A 14 14.13 -2.94 -19.93
N THR A 15 13.41 -2.68 -21.03
CA THR A 15 12.21 -3.42 -21.43
C THR A 15 12.45 -4.91 -21.70
N ARG A 16 13.71 -5.33 -21.82
CA ARG A 16 14.06 -6.76 -21.99
C ARG A 16 13.87 -7.59 -20.73
N PHE A 17 13.77 -6.96 -19.58
CA PHE A 17 13.57 -7.64 -18.29
C PHE A 17 12.08 -7.73 -17.98
N ASN A 18 11.49 -8.89 -18.21
CA ASN A 18 10.04 -9.12 -17.97
C ASN A 18 9.71 -9.35 -16.49
N ASP A 19 10.70 -9.73 -15.67
CA ASP A 19 10.51 -10.09 -14.27
C ASP A 19 10.53 -8.90 -13.32
N ALA A 20 10.95 -7.72 -13.81
CA ALA A 20 11.04 -6.49 -13.02
C ALA A 20 10.63 -5.26 -13.82
N ARG A 21 9.97 -4.30 -13.16
CA ARG A 21 9.75 -2.97 -13.72
C ARG A 21 10.92 -2.08 -13.33
N ILE A 22 11.76 -1.72 -14.29
CA ILE A 22 12.95 -0.91 -14.09
C ILE A 22 12.70 0.46 -14.72
N PHE A 23 12.97 1.53 -13.97
CA PHE A 23 12.77 2.89 -14.43
C PHE A 23 14.07 3.67 -14.33
N ALA A 24 14.46 4.35 -15.40
CA ALA A 24 15.51 5.35 -15.38
C ALA A 24 14.88 6.71 -15.00
N ILE A 25 15.13 7.16 -13.77
CA ILE A 25 14.62 8.43 -13.25
C ILE A 25 15.73 9.48 -13.40
N GLN A 26 15.39 10.62 -14.02
CA GLN A 26 16.29 11.75 -14.10
C GLN A 26 16.22 12.56 -12.81
N GLU A 27 17.37 12.80 -12.19
CA GLU A 27 17.45 13.76 -11.09
C GLU A 27 17.24 15.18 -11.60
N GLN A 28 16.37 15.92 -10.93
CA GLN A 28 16.22 17.35 -11.22
C GLN A 28 17.47 18.12 -10.73
N THR A 29 18.07 18.89 -11.61
CA THR A 29 19.25 19.72 -11.28
C THR A 29 18.92 20.77 -10.22
N ILE A 30 17.70 21.29 -10.23
CA ILE A 30 17.18 22.25 -9.25
C ILE A 30 15.90 21.64 -8.66
N ALA A 31 15.94 21.31 -7.36
CA ALA A 31 14.74 20.92 -6.63
C ALA A 31 14.00 22.18 -6.17
N VAL A 32 12.77 22.36 -6.65
CA VAL A 32 11.89 23.44 -6.22
C VAL A 32 10.93 22.88 -5.19
N GLY A 33 10.87 23.49 -4.00
CA GLY A 33 9.99 23.09 -2.92
C GLY A 33 10.49 21.87 -2.12
N SER A 34 9.58 21.20 -1.43
CA SER A 34 9.87 20.04 -0.58
C SER A 34 9.96 18.71 -1.36
N ALA A 35 10.00 18.77 -2.70
CA ALA A 35 10.09 17.57 -3.52
C ALA A 35 11.46 16.89 -3.36
N SER A 36 11.47 15.63 -2.99
CA SER A 36 12.68 14.81 -3.05
C SER A 36 13.17 14.71 -4.49
N LYS A 37 14.49 14.77 -4.70
CA LYS A 37 15.10 14.68 -6.05
C LYS A 37 14.69 13.44 -6.86
N THR A 38 14.20 12.41 -6.18
CA THR A 38 13.78 11.13 -6.78
C THR A 38 12.26 11.02 -6.98
N THR A 39 11.50 12.06 -6.66
CA THR A 39 10.04 12.02 -6.73
C THR A 39 9.56 12.44 -8.11
N LEU A 40 8.60 11.68 -8.69
CA LEU A 40 8.03 12.01 -9.99
C LEU A 40 7.26 13.33 -9.95
N PRO A 41 7.25 14.12 -11.05
CA PRO A 41 6.73 15.49 -11.05
C PRO A 41 5.23 15.60 -10.81
N VAL A 42 4.45 14.61 -11.24
CA VAL A 42 3.00 14.60 -11.00
C VAL A 42 2.71 13.68 -9.82
N GLN A 43 2.12 14.24 -8.78
CA GLN A 43 1.69 13.53 -7.58
C GLN A 43 0.23 13.84 -7.30
N PHE A 44 -0.62 12.84 -7.53
CA PHE A 44 -2.06 12.93 -7.37
C PHE A 44 -2.51 11.98 -6.26
N VAL A 45 -3.22 12.49 -5.27
CA VAL A 45 -3.66 11.73 -4.10
C VAL A 45 -5.13 11.40 -4.25
N LEU A 46 -5.48 10.13 -4.10
CA LEU A 46 -6.85 9.66 -3.93
C LEU A 46 -7.07 9.33 -2.46
N GLU A 47 -8.13 9.87 -1.89
CA GLU A 47 -8.49 9.69 -0.49
C GLU A 47 -9.84 8.99 -0.39
N ASN A 48 -9.93 7.93 0.40
CA ASN A 48 -11.17 7.26 0.74
C ASN A 48 -11.03 6.54 2.08
N GLN A 49 -12.07 6.52 2.90
CA GLN A 49 -12.06 5.76 4.15
C GLN A 49 -12.19 4.25 3.92
N ASP A 50 -12.84 3.85 2.84
CA ASP A 50 -13.03 2.46 2.45
C ASP A 50 -11.87 1.96 1.59
N LEU A 51 -11.07 1.07 2.16
CA LEU A 51 -9.91 0.49 1.49
C LEU A 51 -10.30 -0.49 0.37
N GLU A 52 -11.45 -1.17 0.51
CA GLU A 52 -11.93 -2.11 -0.51
C GLU A 52 -12.36 -1.38 -1.79
N LYS A 53 -13.05 -0.23 -1.65
CA LYS A 53 -13.33 0.63 -2.81
C LYS A 53 -12.06 1.11 -3.49
N MET A 54 -11.05 1.49 -2.71
CA MET A 54 -9.75 1.91 -3.25
C MET A 54 -9.07 0.76 -4.00
N LYS A 55 -9.10 -0.46 -3.46
CA LYS A 55 -8.57 -1.67 -4.09
C LYS A 55 -9.24 -1.96 -5.45
N GLN A 56 -10.55 -1.74 -5.55
CA GLN A 56 -11.32 -1.96 -6.79
C GLN A 56 -11.04 -0.90 -7.85
N VAL A 57 -10.95 0.37 -7.47
CA VAL A 57 -10.81 1.50 -8.40
C VAL A 57 -9.37 1.71 -8.88
N LEU A 58 -8.38 1.48 -8.00
CA LEU A 58 -6.98 1.79 -8.27
C LEU A 58 -6.43 1.13 -9.56
N PRO A 59 -6.67 -0.15 -9.88
CA PRO A 59 -6.17 -0.75 -11.11
C PRO A 59 -6.71 -0.07 -12.36
N ALA A 60 -8.02 0.22 -12.40
CA ALA A 60 -8.66 0.89 -13.53
C ALA A 60 -8.15 2.33 -13.69
N PHE A 61 -7.91 3.02 -12.59
CA PHE A 61 -7.35 4.37 -12.59
C PHE A 61 -5.92 4.38 -13.14
N LEU A 62 -5.07 3.49 -12.67
CA LEU A 62 -3.69 3.35 -13.16
C LEU A 62 -3.64 3.00 -14.64
N GLU A 63 -4.51 2.10 -15.09
CA GLU A 63 -4.58 1.72 -16.49
C GLU A 63 -5.03 2.89 -17.38
N ALA A 64 -6.04 3.65 -16.96
CA ALA A 64 -6.48 4.85 -17.65
C ALA A 64 -5.37 5.91 -17.73
N CYS A 65 -4.55 6.05 -16.68
CA CYS A 65 -3.41 6.94 -16.69
C CYS A 65 -2.30 6.46 -17.65
N ARG A 66 -2.03 5.16 -17.72
CA ARG A 66 -1.03 4.58 -18.64
C ARG A 66 -1.41 4.72 -20.11
N GLN A 67 -2.70 4.70 -20.41
CA GLN A 67 -3.22 4.88 -21.77
C GLN A 67 -3.24 6.37 -22.19
N ASP A 68 -3.12 7.29 -21.24
CA ASP A 68 -3.13 8.71 -21.53
C ASP A 68 -1.75 9.17 -22.05
N LYS A 69 -1.73 9.81 -23.20
CA LYS A 69 -0.51 10.31 -23.87
C LYS A 69 0.24 11.41 -23.08
N THR A 70 -0.34 11.90 -22.00
CA THR A 70 0.29 12.91 -21.13
C THR A 70 1.38 12.29 -20.26
N PHE A 71 1.29 10.99 -19.97
CA PHE A 71 2.19 10.31 -19.05
C PHE A 71 3.11 9.34 -19.78
N SER A 72 4.38 9.32 -19.38
CA SER A 72 5.35 8.33 -19.84
C SER A 72 5.46 7.14 -18.88
N ASN A 73 5.22 7.37 -17.60
CA ASN A 73 5.22 6.35 -16.58
C ASN A 73 4.26 6.71 -15.45
N VAL A 74 3.56 5.70 -14.90
CA VAL A 74 2.63 5.87 -13.79
C VAL A 74 2.78 4.71 -12.80
N ASP A 75 2.93 5.04 -11.52
CA ASP A 75 2.95 4.07 -10.43
C ASP A 75 2.20 4.61 -9.20
N ALA A 76 1.74 3.70 -8.34
CA ALA A 76 1.10 4.05 -7.08
C ALA A 76 1.95 3.55 -5.90
N ASN A 77 1.97 4.31 -4.82
CA ASN A 77 2.65 3.91 -3.58
C ASN A 77 1.93 2.77 -2.84
N LEU A 78 0.60 2.66 -2.99
CA LEU A 78 -0.22 1.61 -2.39
C LEU A 78 -0.29 0.42 -3.35
N LYS A 79 0.17 -0.75 -2.90
CA LYS A 79 0.15 -2.00 -3.66
C LYS A 79 -0.49 -3.10 -2.83
N PHE A 80 -1.47 -3.79 -3.40
CA PHE A 80 -2.16 -4.92 -2.78
C PHE A 80 -1.50 -6.23 -3.22
N ASN A 81 -0.24 -6.41 -2.86
CA ASN A 81 0.58 -7.54 -3.28
C ASN A 81 1.20 -8.32 -2.13
N LYS A 82 0.85 -7.99 -0.90
CA LYS A 82 1.30 -8.75 0.28
C LYS A 82 0.34 -9.91 0.52
N PRO A 83 0.78 -11.18 0.41
CA PRO A 83 -0.05 -12.31 0.76
C PRO A 83 -0.43 -12.24 2.26
N GLU A 84 -1.71 -12.40 2.55
CA GLU A 84 -2.24 -12.39 3.91
C GLU A 84 -3.21 -13.56 4.08
N LEU A 85 -3.19 -14.18 5.27
CA LEU A 85 -4.19 -15.15 5.69
C LEU A 85 -5.21 -14.43 6.57
N GLN A 86 -6.43 -14.40 6.11
CA GLN A 86 -7.56 -13.94 6.90
C GLN A 86 -8.17 -15.12 7.61
N ILE A 87 -8.08 -15.12 8.93
CA ILE A 87 -8.58 -16.19 9.77
C ILE A 87 -9.83 -15.71 10.49
N THR A 88 -10.96 -16.32 10.16
CA THR A 88 -12.25 -16.07 10.82
C THR A 88 -12.61 -17.23 11.71
N VAL A 89 -13.04 -16.91 12.93
CA VAL A 89 -13.37 -17.91 13.95
C VAL A 89 -14.87 -18.22 13.92
N ASP A 90 -15.23 -19.49 13.78
CA ASP A 90 -16.61 -19.94 13.87
C ASP A 90 -17.04 -20.05 15.37
N ARG A 91 -17.69 -18.98 15.84
CA ARG A 91 -18.10 -18.87 17.24
C ARG A 91 -19.14 -19.91 17.67
N MET A 92 -19.96 -20.43 16.75
CA MET A 92 -20.95 -21.44 17.04
C MET A 92 -20.24 -22.76 17.29
N LYS A 93 -19.38 -23.18 16.39
CA LYS A 93 -18.60 -24.43 16.57
C LYS A 93 -17.69 -24.41 17.79
N ILE A 94 -17.06 -23.25 18.08
CA ILE A 94 -16.26 -23.11 19.32
C ILE A 94 -17.10 -23.43 20.54
N ARG A 95 -18.32 -22.89 20.64
CA ARG A 95 -19.21 -23.12 21.76
C ARG A 95 -19.63 -24.60 21.85
N ASP A 96 -20.03 -25.18 20.72
CA ASP A 96 -20.51 -26.57 20.65
C ASP A 96 -19.43 -27.59 21.04
N LEU A 97 -18.16 -27.27 20.72
CA LEU A 97 -17.00 -28.10 21.07
C LEU A 97 -16.43 -27.81 22.46
N GLY A 98 -17.06 -26.94 23.25
CA GLY A 98 -16.63 -26.61 24.60
C GLY A 98 -15.32 -25.83 24.69
N LEU A 99 -14.95 -25.09 23.59
CA LEU A 99 -13.80 -24.19 23.53
C LEU A 99 -14.20 -22.78 23.90
N SER A 100 -13.22 -21.94 24.26
CA SER A 100 -13.36 -20.49 24.28
C SER A 100 -12.63 -19.85 23.10
N THR A 101 -13.07 -18.67 22.69
CA THR A 101 -12.38 -17.89 21.65
C THR A 101 -10.95 -17.57 22.07
N ASN A 102 -10.72 -17.34 23.38
CA ASN A 102 -9.38 -17.05 23.90
C ASN A 102 -8.44 -18.25 23.78
N ASP A 103 -8.93 -19.50 23.98
CA ASP A 103 -8.11 -20.69 23.81
C ASP A 103 -7.61 -20.81 22.37
N VAL A 104 -8.50 -20.58 21.42
CA VAL A 104 -8.17 -20.60 19.97
C VAL A 104 -7.16 -19.51 19.61
N ILE A 105 -7.38 -18.27 20.06
CA ILE A 105 -6.47 -17.14 19.79
C ILE A 105 -5.11 -17.40 20.44
N SER A 106 -5.07 -17.86 21.68
CA SER A 106 -3.82 -18.16 22.39
C SER A 106 -3.02 -19.25 21.71
N ALA A 107 -3.69 -20.29 21.20
CA ALA A 107 -3.02 -21.36 20.46
C ALA A 107 -2.43 -20.86 19.14
N LEU A 108 -3.17 -20.03 18.39
CA LEU A 108 -2.67 -19.40 17.16
C LEU A 108 -1.48 -18.48 17.46
N GLN A 109 -1.56 -17.66 18.50
CA GLN A 109 -0.47 -16.79 18.90
C GLN A 109 0.78 -17.58 19.32
N ALA A 110 0.62 -18.62 20.13
CA ALA A 110 1.73 -19.48 20.54
C ALA A 110 2.39 -20.17 19.34
N ALA A 111 1.59 -20.62 18.36
CA ALA A 111 2.11 -21.31 17.20
C ALA A 111 2.85 -20.37 16.21
N PHE A 112 2.26 -19.22 15.88
CA PHE A 112 2.71 -18.39 14.76
C PHE A 112 3.41 -17.09 15.17
N SER A 113 3.03 -16.47 16.31
CA SER A 113 3.56 -15.15 16.70
C SER A 113 4.75 -15.20 17.67
N GLY A 114 5.13 -16.37 18.17
CA GLY A 114 6.20 -16.50 19.15
C GLY A 114 5.87 -15.78 20.45
N GLY A 115 4.77 -16.14 21.10
CA GLY A 115 4.31 -15.53 22.35
C GLY A 115 5.31 -15.68 23.49
N ARG A 116 5.47 -14.65 24.33
CA ARG A 116 6.24 -14.74 25.57
C ARG A 116 5.44 -15.56 26.57
N LEU A 117 5.92 -16.79 26.88
CA LEU A 117 5.26 -17.68 27.82
C LEU A 117 5.64 -17.42 29.27
N ALA A 118 6.90 -17.10 29.51
CA ALA A 118 7.47 -16.89 30.84
C ALA A 118 8.72 -16.00 30.76
N TYR A 119 9.28 -15.68 31.89
CA TYR A 119 10.62 -15.09 31.98
C TYR A 119 11.39 -15.77 33.12
N PHE A 120 12.70 -15.68 33.06
CA PHE A 120 13.60 -16.05 34.14
C PHE A 120 14.67 -14.99 34.32
N ILE A 121 15.23 -14.91 35.51
CA ILE A 121 16.29 -13.98 35.84
C ILE A 121 17.61 -14.77 35.95
N MET A 122 18.61 -14.33 35.22
CA MET A 122 19.98 -14.88 35.28
C MET A 122 20.99 -13.74 35.26
N ASN A 123 21.91 -13.74 36.20
CA ASN A 123 22.95 -12.70 36.38
C ASN A 123 22.39 -11.27 36.49
N GLY A 124 21.20 -11.11 37.11
CA GLY A 124 20.55 -9.80 37.25
C GLY A 124 19.82 -9.28 36.05
N TYR A 125 19.78 -10.04 34.92
CA TYR A 125 19.05 -9.70 33.70
C TYR A 125 17.82 -10.59 33.55
N GLN A 126 16.74 -10.00 33.00
CA GLN A 126 15.49 -10.72 32.70
C GLN A 126 15.53 -11.26 31.27
N TYR A 127 15.32 -12.57 31.14
CA TYR A 127 15.23 -13.27 29.86
C TYR A 127 13.84 -13.79 29.64
N TYR A 128 13.30 -13.67 28.41
CA TYR A 128 11.98 -14.16 28.06
C TYR A 128 12.07 -15.55 27.43
N VAL A 129 11.19 -16.42 27.83
CA VAL A 129 10.96 -17.73 27.19
C VAL A 129 9.93 -17.52 26.10
N ILE A 130 10.33 -17.71 24.85
CA ILE A 130 9.47 -17.60 23.67
C ILE A 130 9.28 -19.01 23.11
N ALA A 131 8.02 -19.48 23.03
CA ALA A 131 7.70 -20.72 22.35
C ALA A 131 7.02 -20.40 21.01
N GLN A 132 7.38 -21.15 20.00
CA GLN A 132 6.71 -21.13 18.69
C GLN A 132 6.92 -22.48 18.01
N VAL A 133 6.05 -22.77 17.05
CA VAL A 133 6.20 -23.95 16.20
C VAL A 133 7.42 -23.78 15.30
N GLU A 134 8.14 -24.86 14.99
CA GLU A 134 9.30 -24.85 14.12
C GLU A 134 8.91 -24.31 12.73
N ARG A 135 9.83 -23.59 12.06
CA ARG A 135 9.52 -22.89 10.81
C ARG A 135 8.98 -23.82 9.70
N LYS A 136 9.53 -25.04 9.60
CA LYS A 136 9.08 -26.04 8.63
C LYS A 136 7.64 -26.54 8.82
N ASP A 137 7.09 -26.36 10.04
CA ASP A 137 5.74 -26.79 10.41
C ASP A 137 4.77 -25.60 10.51
N ARG A 138 5.13 -24.42 9.96
CA ARG A 138 4.31 -23.21 9.92
C ARG A 138 4.53 -22.34 8.69
N ASP A 139 5.11 -22.86 7.63
CA ASP A 139 5.38 -22.16 6.38
C ASP A 139 4.29 -22.35 5.31
N ASP A 140 3.39 -23.31 5.50
CA ASP A 140 2.21 -23.54 4.67
C ASP A 140 0.92 -23.19 5.44
N PRO A 141 -0.06 -22.51 4.81
CA PRO A 141 -1.40 -22.31 5.38
C PRO A 141 -2.09 -23.61 5.87
N ALA A 142 -1.80 -24.74 5.22
CA ALA A 142 -2.32 -26.06 5.62
C ALA A 142 -1.79 -26.52 6.98
N ASP A 143 -0.67 -25.99 7.47
CA ASP A 143 -0.08 -26.37 8.76
C ASP A 143 -0.95 -25.96 9.95
N ILE A 144 -1.88 -25.02 9.77
CA ILE A 144 -2.88 -24.67 10.80
C ILE A 144 -3.70 -25.91 11.19
N SER A 145 -3.92 -26.86 10.27
CA SER A 145 -4.65 -28.10 10.55
C SER A 145 -3.93 -29.05 11.50
N LYS A 146 -2.62 -28.90 11.66
CA LYS A 146 -1.80 -29.71 12.57
C LYS A 146 -1.81 -29.21 14.01
N ILE A 147 -2.42 -28.03 14.25
CA ILE A 147 -2.48 -27.43 15.59
C ILE A 147 -3.77 -27.82 16.28
N TYR A 148 -3.67 -28.22 17.54
CA TYR A 148 -4.77 -28.67 18.35
C TYR A 148 -4.94 -27.81 19.60
N VAL A 149 -6.19 -27.62 20.01
CA VAL A 149 -6.56 -27.00 21.30
C VAL A 149 -7.30 -28.01 22.14
N ARG A 150 -7.10 -27.99 23.46
CA ARG A 150 -7.85 -28.81 24.37
C ARG A 150 -9.12 -28.10 24.82
N ASN A 151 -10.24 -28.81 24.77
CA ASN A 151 -11.48 -28.31 25.31
C ASN A 151 -11.54 -28.55 26.87
N LYS A 152 -12.63 -28.10 27.49
CA LYS A 152 -12.82 -28.27 28.95
C LYS A 152 -12.88 -29.72 29.42
N THR A 153 -13.24 -30.66 28.55
CA THR A 153 -13.28 -32.10 28.81
C THR A 153 -11.93 -32.78 28.59
N GLY A 154 -10.94 -32.07 28.07
CA GLY A 154 -9.60 -32.58 27.81
C GLY A 154 -9.38 -33.13 26.40
N ASP A 155 -10.41 -33.12 25.56
CA ASP A 155 -10.32 -33.59 24.17
C ASP A 155 -9.48 -32.65 23.29
N LYS A 156 -8.74 -33.25 22.38
CA LYS A 156 -7.93 -32.49 21.40
C LYS A 156 -8.76 -32.16 20.17
N ILE A 157 -9.03 -30.88 19.99
CA ILE A 157 -9.79 -30.35 18.84
C ILE A 157 -8.82 -29.70 17.85
N PRO A 158 -8.80 -30.13 16.57
CA PRO A 158 -7.97 -29.48 15.57
C PRO A 158 -8.48 -28.05 15.29
N LEU A 159 -7.59 -27.07 15.22
CA LEU A 159 -7.97 -25.66 14.96
C LEU A 159 -8.70 -25.48 13.63
N ALA A 160 -8.35 -26.24 12.61
CA ALA A 160 -9.01 -26.20 11.31
C ALA A 160 -10.52 -26.46 11.36
N SER A 161 -11.02 -27.19 12.40
CA SER A 161 -12.46 -27.46 12.54
C SER A 161 -13.27 -26.23 12.96
N VAL A 162 -12.63 -25.23 13.57
CA VAL A 162 -13.27 -24.02 14.15
C VAL A 162 -12.84 -22.73 13.45
N LEU A 163 -11.96 -22.83 12.45
CA LEU A 163 -11.44 -21.69 11.70
C LEU A 163 -11.88 -21.76 10.24
N HIS A 164 -12.16 -20.59 9.69
CA HIS A 164 -12.28 -20.38 8.25
C HIS A 164 -11.09 -19.54 7.81
N ILE A 165 -10.33 -20.07 6.84
CA ILE A 165 -9.06 -19.48 6.39
C ILE A 165 -9.21 -19.09 4.93
N GLU A 166 -9.01 -17.81 4.64
CA GLU A 166 -9.01 -17.26 3.28
C GLU A 166 -7.65 -16.66 2.97
N GLN A 167 -7.14 -16.94 1.79
CA GLN A 167 -5.95 -16.28 1.27
C GLN A 167 -6.36 -15.01 0.55
N ASN A 168 -5.86 -13.88 1.03
CA ASN A 168 -6.10 -12.57 0.44
C ASN A 168 -4.77 -11.88 0.12
N SER A 169 -4.85 -10.81 -0.67
CA SER A 169 -3.75 -9.90 -0.88
C SER A 169 -4.07 -8.55 -0.26
N GLY A 170 -3.32 -8.22 0.76
CA GLY A 170 -3.41 -6.94 1.46
C GLY A 170 -2.33 -5.93 1.04
N PRO A 171 -2.45 -4.69 1.49
CA PRO A 171 -1.41 -3.69 1.30
C PRO A 171 -0.25 -3.91 2.28
N GLY A 172 0.98 -3.85 1.78
CA GLY A 172 2.17 -3.93 2.64
C GLY A 172 2.31 -2.74 3.59
N THR A 173 1.85 -1.57 3.16
CA THR A 173 1.87 -0.33 3.92
C THR A 173 0.59 0.45 3.64
N LEU A 174 -0.03 0.98 4.69
CA LEU A 174 -1.17 1.90 4.59
C LEU A 174 -0.68 3.34 4.68
N TYR A 175 -1.12 4.16 3.74
CA TYR A 175 -0.80 5.58 3.71
C TYR A 175 -2.01 6.40 4.12
N HIS A 176 -1.77 7.52 4.77
CA HIS A 176 -2.79 8.49 5.15
C HIS A 176 -2.40 9.86 4.63
N PHE A 177 -3.40 10.59 4.14
CA PHE A 177 -3.30 11.99 3.77
C PHE A 177 -4.51 12.72 4.33
N ASN A 178 -4.33 13.88 4.96
CA ASN A 178 -5.41 14.62 5.61
C ASN A 178 -6.30 13.77 6.55
N ARG A 179 -5.74 12.78 7.24
CA ARG A 179 -6.42 11.80 8.12
C ARG A 179 -7.28 10.76 7.40
N TYR A 180 -7.35 10.76 6.07
CA TYR A 180 -8.00 9.73 5.28
C TYR A 180 -6.99 8.68 4.84
N LYS A 181 -7.44 7.44 4.64
CA LYS A 181 -6.63 6.46 3.93
C LYS A 181 -6.41 6.96 2.51
N ALA A 182 -5.18 6.91 2.03
CA ALA A 182 -4.83 7.54 0.79
C ALA A 182 -3.89 6.68 -0.05
N VAL A 183 -3.96 6.88 -1.36
CA VAL A 183 -2.97 6.42 -2.32
C VAL A 183 -2.43 7.60 -3.10
N THR A 184 -1.12 7.70 -3.18
CA THR A 184 -0.47 8.70 -4.03
C THR A 184 -0.08 8.04 -5.35
N ILE A 185 -0.63 8.56 -6.42
CA ILE A 185 -0.29 8.18 -7.79
C ILE A 185 0.80 9.13 -8.26
N ASN A 186 1.93 8.55 -8.60
CA ASN A 186 3.11 9.25 -9.07
C ASN A 186 3.24 9.04 -10.58
N ALA A 187 3.41 10.10 -11.34
CA ALA A 187 3.57 9.98 -12.78
C ALA A 187 4.71 10.86 -13.33
N SER A 188 5.40 10.33 -14.33
CA SER A 188 6.29 11.08 -15.19
C SER A 188 5.51 11.60 -16.39
N LEU A 189 5.92 12.76 -16.88
CA LEU A 189 5.30 13.39 -18.04
C LEU A 189 5.93 12.88 -19.34
N ALA A 190 5.14 12.81 -20.38
CA ALA A 190 5.62 12.60 -21.73
C ALA A 190 6.37 13.85 -22.24
N GLU A 191 7.17 13.69 -23.29
CA GLU A 191 7.93 14.79 -23.86
C GLU A 191 7.02 15.95 -24.28
N GLY A 192 7.44 17.18 -23.94
CA GLY A 192 6.69 18.42 -24.22
C GLY A 192 5.46 18.65 -23.32
N LYS A 193 5.21 17.82 -22.33
CA LYS A 193 4.11 18.00 -21.37
C LYS A 193 4.54 18.69 -20.09
N THR A 194 3.66 19.48 -19.51
CA THR A 194 3.87 20.24 -18.27
C THR A 194 3.20 19.56 -17.06
N ILE A 195 3.60 19.95 -15.86
CA ILE A 195 2.93 19.50 -14.60
C ILE A 195 1.45 19.87 -14.63
N GLY A 196 1.10 21.05 -15.18
CA GLY A 196 -0.28 21.49 -15.35
C GLY A 196 -1.09 20.53 -16.22
N ASP A 197 -0.54 20.10 -17.37
CA ASP A 197 -1.19 19.11 -18.25
C ASP A 197 -1.43 17.80 -17.50
N GLY A 198 -0.44 17.35 -16.71
CA GLY A 198 -0.54 16.14 -15.89
C GLY A 198 -1.66 16.24 -14.85
N ILE A 199 -1.77 17.37 -14.13
CA ILE A 199 -2.84 17.60 -13.15
C ILE A 199 -4.21 17.58 -13.82
N VAL A 200 -4.35 18.26 -14.97
CA VAL A 200 -5.62 18.28 -15.73
C VAL A 200 -6.00 16.87 -16.19
N ALA A 201 -5.06 16.11 -16.70
CA ALA A 201 -5.29 14.73 -17.13
C ALA A 201 -5.71 13.84 -15.95
N MET A 202 -5.03 13.92 -14.79
CA MET A 202 -5.39 13.16 -13.58
C MET A 202 -6.82 13.51 -13.11
N ARG A 203 -7.16 14.80 -13.04
CA ARG A 203 -8.51 15.24 -12.66
C ARG A 203 -9.57 14.74 -13.62
N ARG A 204 -9.32 14.78 -14.93
CA ARG A 204 -10.24 14.26 -15.96
C ARG A 204 -10.49 12.77 -15.77
N ILE A 205 -9.44 11.98 -15.53
CA ILE A 205 -9.54 10.54 -15.26
C ILE A 205 -10.30 10.32 -13.94
N GLY A 206 -9.99 11.09 -12.90
CA GLY A 206 -10.68 11.04 -11.61
C GLY A 206 -12.18 11.28 -11.75
N ASN A 207 -12.59 12.36 -12.41
CA ASN A 207 -14.00 12.69 -12.62
C ASN A 207 -14.78 11.61 -13.39
N ARG A 208 -14.09 10.79 -14.17
CA ARG A 208 -14.71 9.70 -14.94
C ARG A 208 -14.85 8.40 -14.13
N LEU A 209 -13.88 8.10 -13.25
CA LEU A 209 -13.77 6.79 -12.61
C LEU A 209 -14.11 6.79 -11.11
N LEU A 210 -14.04 7.95 -10.46
CA LEU A 210 -14.26 8.06 -9.02
C LEU A 210 -15.70 8.44 -8.74
N ASP A 211 -16.29 7.81 -7.74
CA ASP A 211 -17.59 8.19 -7.20
C ASP A 211 -17.46 9.35 -6.17
N ALA A 212 -18.58 9.86 -5.70
CA ALA A 212 -18.64 10.98 -4.76
C ALA A 212 -18.02 10.68 -3.37
N SER A 213 -17.68 9.42 -3.07
CA SER A 213 -17.05 9.03 -1.81
C SER A 213 -15.54 9.26 -1.81
N PHE A 214 -14.94 9.48 -2.99
CA PHE A 214 -13.53 9.80 -3.12
C PHE A 214 -13.28 11.30 -3.05
N GLN A 215 -12.21 11.67 -2.36
CA GLN A 215 -11.64 13.00 -2.41
C GLN A 215 -10.31 12.93 -3.14
N THR A 216 -9.92 14.03 -3.77
CA THR A 216 -8.66 14.12 -4.50
C THR A 216 -7.85 15.32 -4.02
N ALA A 217 -6.56 15.14 -3.86
CA ALA A 217 -5.63 16.18 -3.48
C ALA A 217 -4.37 16.14 -4.36
N LEU A 218 -3.59 17.20 -4.27
CA LEU A 218 -2.25 17.27 -4.87
C LEU A 218 -1.20 17.19 -3.77
N SER A 219 -0.06 16.60 -4.09
CA SER A 219 1.08 16.52 -3.18
C SER A 219 2.36 16.93 -3.90
N GLY A 220 3.41 17.26 -3.13
CA GLY A 220 4.74 17.59 -3.66
C GLY A 220 4.71 18.65 -4.75
N ALA A 221 5.51 18.46 -5.81
CA ALA A 221 5.66 19.41 -6.90
C ALA A 221 4.34 19.80 -7.59
N SER A 222 3.36 18.89 -7.65
CA SER A 222 2.03 19.20 -8.21
C SER A 222 1.25 20.19 -7.36
N ARG A 223 1.36 20.09 -6.04
CA ARG A 223 0.75 21.01 -5.10
C ARG A 223 1.44 22.39 -5.21
N ASP A 224 2.78 22.40 -5.15
CA ASP A 224 3.57 23.65 -5.24
C ASP A 224 3.27 24.39 -6.54
N TYR A 225 3.13 23.66 -7.66
CA TYR A 225 2.76 24.24 -8.96
C TYR A 225 1.36 24.87 -8.91
N ALA A 226 0.37 24.17 -8.36
CA ALA A 226 -1.00 24.68 -8.31
C ALA A 226 -1.13 25.91 -7.40
N GLU A 227 -0.45 25.93 -6.25
CA GLU A 227 -0.41 27.08 -5.34
C GLU A 227 0.31 28.28 -5.96
N SER A 228 1.45 28.07 -6.62
CA SER A 228 2.22 29.16 -7.28
C SER A 228 1.46 29.78 -8.44
N SER A 229 0.81 28.97 -9.28
CA SER A 229 0.05 29.48 -10.44
C SER A 229 -1.16 30.33 -10.01
N SER A 230 -1.82 29.97 -8.92
CA SER A 230 -2.92 30.75 -8.33
C SER A 230 -2.46 32.12 -7.83
N ASN A 231 -1.32 32.17 -7.15
CA ASN A 231 -0.76 33.41 -6.60
C ASN A 231 -0.29 34.39 -7.68
N ILE A 232 0.24 33.90 -8.80
CA ILE A 232 0.68 34.73 -9.92
C ILE A 232 -0.51 35.44 -10.58
N VAL A 233 -1.62 34.72 -10.81
CA VAL A 233 -2.85 35.32 -11.36
C VAL A 233 -3.38 36.42 -10.45
N PHE A 234 -3.41 36.18 -9.14
CA PHE A 234 -3.85 37.16 -8.16
C PHE A 234 -2.95 38.41 -8.16
N ALA A 235 -1.63 38.23 -8.16
CA ALA A 235 -0.66 39.33 -8.22
C ALA A 235 -0.80 40.13 -9.48
N PHE A 236 -1.03 39.49 -10.65
CA PHE A 236 -1.23 40.13 -11.92
C PHE A 236 -2.50 40.99 -11.96
N VAL A 237 -3.62 40.44 -11.46
CA VAL A 237 -4.89 41.22 -11.36
C VAL A 237 -4.73 42.41 -10.42
N LEU A 238 -4.04 42.25 -9.31
CA LEU A 238 -3.78 43.32 -8.36
C LEU A 238 -2.92 44.42 -8.99
N ALA A 239 -1.86 44.04 -9.75
CA ALA A 239 -1.00 44.98 -10.45
C ALA A 239 -1.69 45.74 -11.60
N LEU A 240 -2.75 45.15 -12.16
CA LEU A 240 -3.55 45.76 -13.22
C LEU A 240 -4.59 46.78 -12.67
N LEU A 241 -4.98 46.58 -11.38
CA LEU A 241 -5.93 47.46 -10.66
C LEU A 241 -5.26 48.69 -10.01
N LEU A 242 -3.95 48.63 -9.79
CA LEU A 242 -3.11 49.73 -9.28
C LEU A 242 -2.59 50.59 -10.40
#